data_dd6aca6c81194439994e372598659113
#
_entry.id   dd6aca6c81194439994e372598659113
#
_cell.length_a   1.000
_cell.length_b   1.000
_cell.length_c   1.000
_cell.angle_alpha   90.00
_cell.angle_beta   90.00
_cell.angle_gamma   90.00
#
_symmetry.space_group_name_H-M   'P 1'
#
loop_
_entity.id
_entity.type
_entity.pdbx_description
1 polymer ?
#
loop_
_entity_poly.entity_id
_entity_poly.type
_entity_poly.pdbx_seq_one_letter_code
_entity_poly.pdbx_strand_id
1 'polypeptide(L)'
;EVKLLESGGGLVQPGGSLKLSCAASGFTFNTYAMNWVRQAPGKGLEWVGRIRSKYNNYATYYADSVKGRFTISRDDAKSILYLQMNNLKTEDTAVYYCVRHGNFGNSYVSWFAYWGQGTLVTVSS
;
A
#
# COMPACT_ATOMS: atom_id res chain seq x y z
N GLU A 1 -7.08 19.69 0.79
CA GLU A 1 -5.87 19.11 0.22
C GLU A 1 -5.87 17.59 0.39
N VAL A 2 -5.26 16.90 -0.52
CA VAL A 2 -5.13 15.45 -0.44
C VAL A 2 -4.15 15.10 0.69
N LYS A 3 -4.58 14.19 1.57
CA LYS A 3 -3.73 13.66 2.64
C LYS A 3 -3.82 12.15 2.65
N LEU A 4 -2.66 11.51 2.79
CA LEU A 4 -2.52 10.08 2.95
C LEU A 4 -1.61 9.85 4.15
N LEU A 5 -2.09 9.11 5.15
CA LEU A 5 -1.36 8.90 6.39
C LEU A 5 -1.29 7.43 6.72
N GLU A 6 -0.11 6.86 6.59
CA GLU A 6 0.14 5.46 6.90
C GLU A 6 0.38 5.26 8.40
N SER A 7 0.05 4.07 8.87
CA SER A 7 0.33 3.64 10.24
C SER A 7 0.42 2.12 10.29
N GLY A 8 0.89 1.59 11.41
CA GLY A 8 0.96 0.16 11.65
C GLY A 8 2.34 -0.46 11.48
N GLY A 9 3.32 0.30 11.04
CA GLY A 9 4.70 -0.19 10.94
C GLY A 9 5.31 -0.49 12.29
N GLY A 10 6.39 -1.24 12.29
CA GLY A 10 7.09 -1.59 13.51
C GLY A 10 8.11 -2.69 13.26
N LEU A 11 8.65 -3.19 14.35
CA LEU A 11 9.63 -4.28 14.35
C LEU A 11 8.90 -5.61 14.52
N VAL A 12 9.23 -6.56 13.68
CA VAL A 12 8.62 -7.90 13.71
C VAL A 12 9.68 -8.93 13.36
N GLN A 13 9.52 -10.15 13.88
CA GLN A 13 10.43 -11.25 13.56
C GLN A 13 10.08 -11.88 12.22
N PRO A 14 11.04 -12.50 11.53
CA PRO A 14 10.76 -13.28 10.32
C PRO A 14 9.66 -14.31 10.58
N GLY A 15 8.77 -14.46 9.62
CA GLY A 15 7.60 -15.31 9.76
C GLY A 15 6.40 -14.63 10.42
N GLY A 16 6.58 -13.46 10.98
CA GLY A 16 5.51 -12.71 11.63
C GLY A 16 4.59 -12.00 10.65
N SER A 17 3.64 -11.26 11.20
CA SER A 17 2.61 -10.56 10.44
C SER A 17 2.45 -9.13 10.94
N LEU A 18 2.07 -8.23 10.03
CA LEU A 18 1.68 -6.86 10.33
C LEU A 18 0.52 -6.47 9.42
N LYS A 19 -0.32 -5.55 9.89
CA LYS A 19 -1.33 -4.92 9.06
C LYS A 19 -1.09 -3.41 9.05
N LEU A 20 -0.81 -2.87 7.87
CA LEU A 20 -0.66 -1.44 7.68
C LEU A 20 -2.01 -0.82 7.29
N SER A 21 -2.20 0.42 7.69
CA SER A 21 -3.38 1.22 7.33
C SER A 21 -2.93 2.52 6.68
N CYS A 22 -3.75 3.04 5.80
CA CYS A 22 -3.56 4.37 5.21
C CYS A 22 -4.90 5.11 5.30
N ALA A 23 -4.94 6.14 6.11
CA ALA A 23 -6.12 7.01 6.21
C ALA A 23 -6.02 8.08 5.13
N ALA A 24 -7.06 8.15 4.28
CA ALA A 24 -7.11 9.06 3.15
C ALA A 24 -8.14 10.16 3.41
N SER A 25 -7.84 11.38 2.96
CA SER A 25 -8.77 12.49 3.05
C SER A 25 -8.49 13.52 1.95
N GLY A 26 -9.47 14.39 1.70
CA GLY A 26 -9.32 15.48 0.73
C GLY A 26 -9.69 15.11 -0.70
N PHE A 27 -10.23 13.92 -0.92
CA PHE A 27 -10.70 13.48 -2.23
C PHE A 27 -11.77 12.38 -2.07
N THR A 28 -12.47 12.08 -3.15
CA THR A 28 -13.49 11.03 -3.15
C THR A 28 -12.82 9.67 -3.25
N PHE A 29 -12.49 9.09 -2.09
CA PHE A 29 -11.66 7.90 -1.97
C PHE A 29 -12.15 6.73 -2.84
N ASN A 30 -13.47 6.49 -2.86
CA ASN A 30 -14.03 5.32 -3.51
C ASN A 30 -13.94 5.32 -5.04
N THR A 31 -13.47 6.41 -5.64
CA THR A 31 -13.36 6.52 -7.10
C THR A 31 -11.95 6.24 -7.62
N TYR A 32 -10.97 6.10 -6.73
CA TYR A 32 -9.57 5.98 -7.14
C TYR A 32 -9.01 4.59 -6.86
N ALA A 33 -8.17 4.12 -7.77
CA ALA A 33 -7.27 3.02 -7.49
C ALA A 33 -6.19 3.48 -6.53
N MET A 34 -5.78 2.61 -5.61
CA MET A 34 -4.78 2.88 -4.60
C MET A 34 -3.65 1.86 -4.68
N ASN A 35 -2.47 2.28 -4.31
CA ASN A 35 -1.26 1.45 -4.40
C ASN A 35 -0.50 1.45 -3.09
N TRP A 36 0.26 0.38 -2.88
CA TRP A 36 1.35 0.34 -1.92
C TRP A 36 2.66 0.26 -2.68
N VAL A 37 3.62 1.08 -2.27
CA VAL A 37 4.99 1.11 -2.81
C VAL A 37 5.92 1.08 -1.63
N ARG A 38 7.07 0.41 -1.75
CA ARG A 38 8.03 0.35 -0.65
C ARG A 38 9.43 0.74 -1.13
N GLN A 39 10.25 1.15 -0.18
CA GLN A 39 11.66 1.42 -0.43
C GLN A 39 12.49 0.81 0.68
N ALA A 40 13.28 -0.21 0.32
CA ALA A 40 14.23 -0.81 1.23
C ALA A 40 15.45 0.10 1.40
N PRO A 41 16.18 -0.02 2.52
CA PRO A 41 17.35 0.81 2.76
C PRO A 41 18.38 0.70 1.62
N GLY A 42 18.78 1.84 1.09
CA GLY A 42 19.78 1.91 0.02
C GLY A 42 19.32 1.40 -1.34
N LYS A 43 18.03 1.12 -1.51
CA LYS A 43 17.49 0.60 -2.76
C LYS A 43 16.46 1.55 -3.34
N GLY A 44 16.05 1.27 -4.60
CA GLY A 44 15.02 2.05 -5.28
C GLY A 44 13.61 1.69 -4.81
N LEU A 45 12.65 2.44 -5.32
CA LEU A 45 11.24 2.19 -5.05
C LEU A 45 10.83 0.87 -5.71
N GLU A 46 10.02 0.09 -4.99
CA GLU A 46 9.45 -1.15 -5.49
C GLU A 46 7.92 -1.09 -5.32
N TRP A 47 7.19 -1.25 -6.42
CA TRP A 47 5.74 -1.36 -6.37
C TRP A 47 5.36 -2.69 -5.70
N VAL A 48 4.46 -2.63 -4.72
CA VAL A 48 4.01 -3.78 -3.94
C VAL A 48 2.71 -4.35 -4.48
N GLY A 49 1.74 -3.48 -4.73
CA GLY A 49 0.45 -3.90 -5.24
C GLY A 49 -0.53 -2.76 -5.37
N ARG A 50 -1.67 -3.09 -5.96
CA ARG A 50 -2.73 -2.13 -6.26
C ARG A 50 -4.08 -2.76 -6.01
N ILE A 51 -5.04 -1.93 -5.55
CA ILE A 51 -6.45 -2.27 -5.54
C ILE A 51 -7.21 -1.23 -6.34
N ARG A 52 -8.02 -1.68 -7.28
CA ARG A 52 -8.86 -0.80 -8.06
C ARG A 52 -10.11 -0.41 -7.26
N SER A 53 -10.89 0.52 -7.81
CA SER A 53 -12.11 0.99 -7.18
C SER A 53 -13.24 -0.04 -7.29
N LYS A 54 -14.35 0.24 -6.60
CA LYS A 54 -15.57 -0.57 -6.68
C LYS A 54 -16.10 -0.67 -8.11
N TYR A 55 -15.86 0.33 -8.94
CA TYR A 55 -16.29 0.33 -10.35
C TYR A 55 -15.53 -0.69 -11.19
N ASN A 56 -14.43 -1.21 -10.67
CA ASN A 56 -13.64 -2.26 -11.28
C ASN A 56 -13.59 -3.49 -10.37
N ASN A 57 -14.65 -3.70 -9.59
CA ASN A 57 -14.85 -4.88 -8.73
C ASN A 57 -13.72 -5.08 -7.72
N TYR A 58 -13.07 -4.01 -7.27
CA TYR A 58 -11.97 -4.09 -6.30
C TYR A 58 -10.83 -5.01 -6.75
N ALA A 59 -10.59 -5.10 -8.03
CA ALA A 59 -9.54 -5.98 -8.57
C ALA A 59 -8.19 -5.63 -7.93
N THR A 60 -7.44 -6.66 -7.54
CA THR A 60 -6.14 -6.51 -6.90
C THR A 60 -5.04 -7.09 -7.77
N TYR A 61 -3.86 -6.49 -7.68
CA TYR A 61 -2.66 -6.90 -8.40
C TYR A 61 -1.48 -6.81 -7.44
N TYR A 62 -0.55 -7.74 -7.54
CA TYR A 62 0.58 -7.83 -6.62
C TYR A 62 1.88 -8.03 -7.39
N ALA A 63 2.97 -7.50 -6.84
CA ALA A 63 4.31 -7.86 -7.29
C ALA A 63 4.58 -9.33 -6.97
N ASP A 64 5.36 -9.99 -7.82
CA ASP A 64 5.67 -11.41 -7.63
C ASP A 64 6.35 -11.67 -6.29
N SER A 65 7.16 -10.73 -5.81
CA SER A 65 7.89 -10.86 -4.54
C SER A 65 6.99 -10.98 -3.32
N VAL A 66 5.72 -10.53 -3.41
CA VAL A 66 4.80 -10.52 -2.27
C VAL A 66 3.54 -11.37 -2.50
N LYS A 67 3.35 -11.90 -3.70
CA LYS A 67 2.18 -12.69 -4.05
C LYS A 67 2.02 -13.88 -3.12
N GLY A 68 0.79 -14.09 -2.62
CA GLY A 68 0.50 -15.16 -1.69
C GLY A 68 0.81 -14.86 -0.24
N ARG A 69 1.53 -13.78 0.04
CA ARG A 69 1.89 -13.37 1.41
C ARG A 69 1.19 -12.07 1.83
N PHE A 70 1.01 -11.14 0.90
CA PHE A 70 0.42 -9.84 1.15
C PHE A 70 -0.97 -9.76 0.53
N THR A 71 -1.88 -9.07 1.22
CA THR A 71 -3.26 -8.85 0.76
C THR A 71 -3.60 -7.38 0.93
N ILE A 72 -4.08 -6.75 -0.14
CA ILE A 72 -4.56 -5.38 -0.12
C ILE A 72 -6.08 -5.41 0.00
N SER A 73 -6.61 -4.54 0.85
CA SER A 73 -8.05 -4.33 0.98
C SER A 73 -8.32 -2.85 1.22
N ARG A 74 -9.59 -2.47 1.18
CA ARG A 74 -9.99 -1.10 1.43
C ARG A 74 -11.36 -1.06 2.11
N ASP A 75 -11.57 -0.02 2.91
CA ASP A 75 -12.86 0.30 3.51
C ASP A 75 -13.28 1.67 2.98
N ASP A 76 -14.15 1.68 1.97
CA ASP A 76 -14.54 2.92 1.32
C ASP A 76 -15.37 3.82 2.23
N ALA A 77 -16.13 3.24 3.17
CA ALA A 77 -16.93 4.01 4.12
C ALA A 77 -16.04 4.81 5.08
N LYS A 78 -14.86 4.27 5.42
CA LYS A 78 -13.92 4.91 6.33
C LYS A 78 -12.78 5.62 5.60
N SER A 79 -12.68 5.47 4.28
CA SER A 79 -11.58 6.00 3.46
C SER A 79 -10.21 5.48 3.94
N ILE A 80 -10.14 4.17 4.17
CA ILE A 80 -8.91 3.52 4.62
C ILE A 80 -8.47 2.45 3.63
N LEU A 81 -7.18 2.46 3.31
CA LEU A 81 -6.50 1.41 2.55
C LEU A 81 -5.70 0.54 3.52
N TYR A 82 -5.70 -0.77 3.32
CA TYR A 82 -4.99 -1.71 4.17
C TYR A 82 -3.99 -2.54 3.38
N LEU A 83 -2.93 -2.96 4.07
CA LEU A 83 -2.00 -3.97 3.58
C LEU A 83 -1.78 -4.99 4.69
N GLN A 84 -2.30 -6.20 4.53
CA GLN A 84 -2.02 -7.31 5.44
C GLN A 84 -0.77 -8.03 4.93
N MET A 85 0.24 -8.11 5.78
CA MET A 85 1.52 -8.74 5.44
C MET A 85 1.71 -9.97 6.33
N ASN A 86 1.79 -11.14 5.71
CA ASN A 86 2.03 -12.41 6.39
C ASN A 86 3.35 -13.01 5.95
N ASN A 87 3.87 -13.93 6.76
CA ASN A 87 5.13 -14.62 6.47
C ASN A 87 6.24 -13.64 6.09
N LEU A 88 6.43 -12.62 6.91
CA LEU A 88 7.39 -11.56 6.64
C LEU A 88 8.81 -12.10 6.60
N LYS A 89 9.59 -11.57 5.65
CA LYS A 89 11.00 -11.91 5.43
C LYS A 89 11.85 -10.68 5.71
N THR A 90 13.14 -10.90 5.98
CA THR A 90 14.06 -9.77 6.18
C THR A 90 14.08 -8.82 4.98
N GLU A 91 13.90 -9.36 3.77
CA GLU A 91 13.85 -8.56 2.52
C GLU A 91 12.62 -7.65 2.44
N ASP A 92 11.61 -7.87 3.29
CA ASP A 92 10.44 -6.99 3.35
C ASP A 92 10.68 -5.72 4.17
N THR A 93 11.84 -5.60 4.82
CA THR A 93 12.24 -4.40 5.54
C THR A 93 12.28 -3.22 4.60
N ALA A 94 11.45 -2.21 4.85
CA ALA A 94 11.33 -1.04 3.98
C ALA A 94 10.44 0.00 4.63
N VAL A 95 10.47 1.22 4.09
CA VAL A 95 9.41 2.20 4.31
C VAL A 95 8.30 1.90 3.30
N TYR A 96 7.08 1.76 3.79
CA TYR A 96 5.90 1.47 2.97
C TYR A 96 5.07 2.73 2.80
N TYR A 97 4.79 3.06 1.54
CA TYR A 97 4.04 4.25 1.15
C TYR A 97 2.69 3.88 0.56
N CYS A 98 1.68 4.61 0.98
CA CYS A 98 0.34 4.62 0.39
C CYS A 98 0.34 5.64 -0.75
N VAL A 99 -0.12 5.25 -1.93
CA VAL A 99 0.01 6.10 -3.12
C VAL A 99 -1.30 6.07 -3.91
N ARG A 100 -1.82 7.26 -4.24
CA ARG A 100 -2.99 7.39 -5.09
C ARG A 100 -2.57 7.62 -6.54
N HIS A 101 -3.31 7.03 -7.48
CA HIS A 101 -3.17 7.38 -8.89
C HIS A 101 -3.48 8.86 -9.12
N GLY A 102 -2.77 9.46 -10.06
CA GLY A 102 -3.03 10.85 -10.45
C GLY A 102 -4.27 11.00 -11.31
N ASN A 103 -4.71 9.93 -11.93
CA ASN A 103 -5.81 9.95 -12.87
C ASN A 103 -7.03 9.22 -12.34
N PHE A 104 -8.17 9.88 -12.47
CA PHE A 104 -9.46 9.33 -12.10
C PHE A 104 -9.91 8.34 -13.16
N GLY A 105 -10.12 7.08 -12.76
CA GLY A 105 -10.84 6.09 -13.56
C GLY A 105 -10.15 5.54 -14.80
N ASN A 106 -8.98 6.01 -15.18
CA ASN A 106 -8.29 5.52 -16.37
C ASN A 106 -6.96 4.87 -16.03
N SER A 107 -6.89 3.56 -16.23
CA SER A 107 -5.71 2.79 -15.92
C SER A 107 -4.56 2.93 -16.90
N TYR A 108 -4.77 3.52 -18.07
CA TYR A 108 -3.70 3.67 -19.06
C TYR A 108 -2.74 4.79 -18.74
N VAL A 109 -3.21 5.79 -18.00
CA VAL A 109 -2.39 6.90 -17.57
C VAL A 109 -2.20 6.74 -16.07
N SER A 110 -1.38 5.79 -15.71
CA SER A 110 -1.12 5.54 -14.30
C SER A 110 0.18 6.22 -13.91
N TRP A 111 0.06 7.30 -13.18
CA TRP A 111 1.18 7.88 -12.49
C TRP A 111 0.81 8.03 -11.02
N PHE A 112 1.82 8.05 -10.18
CA PHE A 112 1.65 8.17 -8.75
C PHE A 112 1.75 9.66 -8.40
N ALA A 113 0.60 10.29 -8.12
CA ALA A 113 0.53 11.73 -7.92
C ALA A 113 0.61 12.15 -6.48
N TYR A 114 0.10 11.33 -5.57
CA TYR A 114 0.01 11.68 -4.16
C TYR A 114 0.54 10.53 -3.31
N TRP A 115 1.48 10.87 -2.43
CA TRP A 115 2.19 9.92 -1.57
C TRP A 115 1.97 10.28 -0.11
N GLY A 116 1.81 9.28 0.74
CA GLY A 116 1.91 9.47 2.18
C GLY A 116 3.37 9.67 2.60
N GLN A 117 3.59 9.87 3.90
CA GLN A 117 4.94 10.02 4.46
C GLN A 117 5.65 8.68 4.67
N GLY A 118 4.90 7.61 4.65
CA GLY A 118 5.42 6.27 4.83
C GLY A 118 5.40 5.80 6.27
N THR A 119 5.47 4.48 6.43
CA THR A 119 5.59 3.82 7.74
C THR A 119 6.69 2.76 7.63
N LEU A 120 7.59 2.73 8.61
CA LEU A 120 8.74 1.82 8.58
C LEU A 120 8.36 0.45 9.10
N VAL A 121 8.70 -0.58 8.32
CA VAL A 121 8.59 -1.98 8.72
C VAL A 121 10.00 -2.55 8.77
N THR A 122 10.39 -3.09 9.92
CA THR A 122 11.68 -3.75 10.10
C THR A 122 11.45 -5.20 10.47
N VAL A 123 11.98 -6.11 9.66
CA VAL A 123 11.88 -7.55 9.89
C VAL A 123 13.26 -8.05 10.26
N SER A 124 13.43 -8.44 11.51
CA SER A 124 14.73 -8.83 12.06
C SER A 124 14.58 -9.80 13.21
N SER A 125 15.53 -10.71 13.31
CA SER A 125 15.60 -11.67 14.42
C SER A 125 15.97 -11.00 15.73
#